data_f38900509308df06cd958ca040e61d0e
#
_entry.id   f38900509308df06cd958ca040e61d0e
#
_cell.length_a   1.000
_cell.length_b   1.000
_cell.length_c   1.000
_cell.angle_alpha   90.00
_cell.angle_beta   90.00
_cell.angle_gamma   90.00
#
_symmetry.space_group_name_H-M   'P 1'
#
loop_
_entity.id
_entity.type
_entity.pdbx_description
1 polymer ?
#
loop_
_entity_poly.entity_id
_entity_poly.type
_entity_poly.pdbx_seq_one_letter_code
_entity_poly.pdbx_strand_id
1 'polypeptide(L)'
;MPFGPGDVDVRKVQLTGGATYTVSLPKPWVDQMELNPRDGIRVDWRPSGALRLTPLEMLQNTEKVVSINFGDIPHESLHDHLMGAYLAGVDIIRITYSKDNKRILQKQIRRFLKNTRGFEMMNESEGQIDLICLISASEMPLIASINRMYSLLTSVTRDIISISEGVEKELLDDVDEREAEVDALLYLVERQVSVALDSHLVASALKLARNQAVEHSNLATSLERMMDHANHMAHLVQESDFNLNSEKTPILQISDWQKAIKNLMINIRTRNSFEIEESRQLLKKAQLEIVQYEDELIEGRKMTRDDILLFRLSESVRRLCAYARDFGEI
;
A
#
# COMPACT_ATOMS: atom_id res chain seq x y z
N MET A 1 -40.92 4.24 -11.06
CA MET A 1 -39.77 3.28 -10.96
C MET A 1 -39.72 2.78 -9.54
N PRO A 2 -39.39 1.51 -9.27
CA PRO A 2 -39.19 1.08 -7.90
C PRO A 2 -38.03 1.84 -7.28
N PHE A 3 -38.16 2.28 -6.04
CA PHE A 3 -37.11 2.93 -5.24
C PHE A 3 -35.88 1.99 -5.09
N GLY A 4 -34.71 2.47 -5.44
CA GLY A 4 -33.49 1.67 -5.47
C GLY A 4 -32.23 2.47 -5.07
N PRO A 5 -31.05 1.85 -5.13
CA PRO A 5 -29.80 2.53 -4.81
C PRO A 5 -29.61 3.79 -5.64
N GLY A 6 -29.36 4.92 -4.96
CA GLY A 6 -29.22 6.25 -5.58
C GLY A 6 -30.50 7.10 -5.59
N ASP A 7 -31.65 6.52 -5.31
CA ASP A 7 -32.91 7.26 -5.24
C ASP A 7 -33.03 8.02 -3.89
N VAL A 8 -33.77 9.12 -3.92
CA VAL A 8 -34.06 9.96 -2.73
C VAL A 8 -35.51 9.76 -2.32
N ASP A 9 -35.74 9.39 -1.07
CA ASP A 9 -37.06 9.32 -0.47
C ASP A 9 -37.12 10.23 0.77
N VAL A 10 -38.21 10.98 0.92
CA VAL A 10 -38.40 11.93 2.02
C VAL A 10 -39.45 11.38 2.99
N ARG A 11 -39.03 11.15 4.23
CA ARG A 11 -39.89 10.63 5.30
C ARG A 11 -40.09 11.67 6.41
N LYS A 12 -41.28 11.70 6.99
CA LYS A 12 -41.58 12.56 8.14
C LYS A 12 -41.18 11.88 9.43
N VAL A 13 -40.55 12.65 10.29
CA VAL A 13 -40.25 12.23 11.68
C VAL A 13 -41.54 12.27 12.49
N GLN A 14 -41.81 11.24 13.25
CA GLN A 14 -42.96 11.12 14.13
C GLN A 14 -42.50 11.01 15.58
N LEU A 15 -43.21 11.64 16.49
CA LEU A 15 -42.99 11.53 17.93
C LEU A 15 -43.93 10.41 18.49
N THR A 16 -43.35 9.41 19.12
CA THR A 16 -44.07 8.25 19.70
C THR A 16 -43.76 8.17 21.19
N GLY A 17 -44.80 7.99 22.00
CA GLY A 17 -44.63 7.84 23.48
C GLY A 17 -44.05 9.05 24.20
N GLY A 18 -44.10 10.25 23.61
CA GLY A 18 -43.66 11.51 24.23
C GLY A 18 -42.16 11.82 24.23
N ALA A 19 -41.31 10.84 23.98
CA ALA A 19 -39.84 11.03 24.01
C ALA A 19 -39.08 10.36 22.83
N THR A 20 -39.71 9.47 22.08
CA THR A 20 -39.04 8.71 21.03
C THR A 20 -39.41 9.24 19.65
N TYR A 21 -38.42 9.59 18.84
CA TYR A 21 -38.64 9.95 17.44
C TYR A 21 -38.50 8.72 16.55
N THR A 22 -39.47 8.51 15.65
CA THR A 22 -39.48 7.43 14.66
C THR A 22 -39.52 7.94 13.25
N VAL A 23 -38.89 7.20 12.34
CA VAL A 23 -38.95 7.39 10.90
C VAL A 23 -39.20 6.04 10.24
N SER A 24 -40.17 5.97 9.28
CA SER A 24 -40.42 4.73 8.56
C SER A 24 -39.33 4.43 7.54
N LEU A 25 -38.90 3.18 7.51
CA LEU A 25 -37.92 2.71 6.50
C LEU A 25 -38.63 2.52 5.15
N PRO A 26 -37.95 2.76 4.01
CA PRO A 26 -38.49 2.47 2.69
C PRO A 26 -38.74 0.97 2.53
N LYS A 27 -39.97 0.57 2.15
CA LYS A 27 -40.31 -0.84 1.99
C LYS A 27 -39.37 -1.58 1.02
N PRO A 28 -39.02 -1.06 -0.18
CA PRO A 28 -38.09 -1.73 -1.07
C PRO A 28 -36.70 -2.01 -0.44
N TRP A 29 -36.20 -1.08 0.44
CA TRP A 29 -34.98 -1.30 1.17
C TRP A 29 -35.11 -2.42 2.22
N VAL A 30 -36.26 -2.44 2.97
CA VAL A 30 -36.53 -3.49 3.92
C VAL A 30 -36.63 -4.86 3.26
N ASP A 31 -37.33 -4.92 2.12
CA ASP A 31 -37.47 -6.15 1.33
C ASP A 31 -36.12 -6.63 0.75
N GLN A 32 -35.30 -5.69 0.24
CA GLN A 32 -33.96 -6.01 -0.30
C GLN A 32 -32.99 -6.49 0.78
N MET A 33 -33.12 -5.97 2.01
CA MET A 33 -32.30 -6.35 3.15
C MET A 33 -32.89 -7.52 3.95
N GLU A 34 -33.98 -8.14 3.47
CA GLU A 34 -34.68 -9.27 4.10
C GLU A 34 -35.02 -9.06 5.57
N LEU A 35 -35.28 -7.79 5.97
CA LEU A 35 -35.57 -7.41 7.36
C LEU A 35 -36.96 -7.82 7.79
N ASN A 36 -37.03 -8.46 8.93
CA ASN A 36 -38.28 -8.85 9.60
C ASN A 36 -38.57 -7.93 10.80
N PRO A 37 -39.83 -7.84 11.24
CA PRO A 37 -40.17 -7.16 12.48
C PRO A 37 -39.36 -7.73 13.66
N ARG A 38 -38.72 -6.86 14.44
CA ARG A 38 -37.85 -7.12 15.59
C ARG A 38 -36.37 -7.37 15.24
N ASP A 39 -36.01 -7.41 13.98
CA ASP A 39 -34.59 -7.47 13.62
C ASP A 39 -33.83 -6.22 14.11
N GLY A 40 -32.60 -6.41 14.53
CA GLY A 40 -31.77 -5.34 15.02
C GLY A 40 -31.19 -4.51 13.88
N ILE A 41 -31.20 -3.19 14.03
CA ILE A 41 -30.55 -2.26 13.13
C ILE A 41 -29.53 -1.45 13.94
N ARG A 42 -28.27 -1.49 13.50
CA ARG A 42 -27.23 -0.59 14.01
C ARG A 42 -27.44 0.80 13.43
N VAL A 43 -27.40 1.81 14.29
CA VAL A 43 -27.50 3.22 13.92
C VAL A 43 -26.17 3.91 14.23
N ASP A 44 -25.47 4.38 13.18
CA ASP A 44 -24.22 5.11 13.33
C ASP A 44 -24.45 6.60 13.05
N TRP A 45 -24.16 7.46 14.03
CA TRP A 45 -24.15 8.90 13.80
C TRP A 45 -22.82 9.32 13.19
N ARG A 46 -22.90 9.80 11.95
CA ARG A 46 -21.71 10.19 11.17
C ARG A 46 -21.27 11.61 11.50
N PRO A 47 -19.95 11.93 11.37
CA PRO A 47 -19.45 13.30 11.53
C PRO A 47 -20.10 14.32 10.57
N SER A 48 -20.65 13.88 9.44
CA SER A 48 -21.44 14.70 8.51
C SER A 48 -22.82 15.11 9.06
N GLY A 49 -23.22 14.62 10.25
CA GLY A 49 -24.57 14.81 10.81
C GLY A 49 -25.59 13.79 10.31
N ALA A 50 -25.28 12.96 9.33
CA ALA A 50 -26.18 11.92 8.84
C ALA A 50 -26.21 10.69 9.77
N LEU A 51 -27.36 10.00 9.80
CA LEU A 51 -27.49 8.67 10.41
C LEU A 51 -27.32 7.61 9.32
N ARG A 52 -26.51 6.58 9.61
CA ARG A 52 -26.41 5.38 8.80
C ARG A 52 -27.07 4.21 9.52
N LEU A 53 -27.93 3.50 8.78
CA LEU A 53 -28.63 2.31 9.25
C LEU A 53 -27.99 1.07 8.61
N THR A 54 -27.66 0.05 9.41
CA THR A 54 -27.11 -1.22 8.94
C THR A 54 -27.79 -2.38 9.65
N PRO A 55 -28.42 -3.33 8.93
CA PRO A 55 -28.96 -4.54 9.55
C PRO A 55 -27.89 -5.30 10.33
N LEU A 56 -28.22 -5.80 11.55
CA LEU A 56 -27.23 -6.52 12.36
C LEU A 56 -26.79 -7.83 11.71
N GLU A 57 -27.64 -8.50 10.96
CA GLU A 57 -27.27 -9.72 10.23
C GLU A 57 -26.23 -9.46 9.13
N MET A 58 -26.26 -8.29 8.48
CA MET A 58 -25.21 -7.87 7.53
C MET A 58 -23.89 -7.48 8.21
N LEU A 59 -23.85 -7.39 9.53
CA LEU A 59 -22.62 -7.19 10.30
C LEU A 59 -21.83 -8.48 10.53
N GLN A 60 -22.46 -9.64 10.32
CA GLN A 60 -21.73 -10.88 10.22
C GLN A 60 -20.89 -10.79 8.94
N ASN A 61 -19.57 -10.90 9.10
CA ASN A 61 -18.60 -10.87 7.99
C ASN A 61 -19.05 -11.89 6.93
N THR A 62 -19.64 -11.41 5.85
CA THR A 62 -19.82 -12.23 4.65
C THR A 62 -18.45 -12.34 4.01
N GLU A 63 -17.80 -13.50 4.17
CA GLU A 63 -16.55 -13.82 3.50
C GLU A 63 -16.71 -13.59 2.01
N LYS A 64 -15.80 -12.78 1.42
CA LYS A 64 -15.76 -12.58 -0.03
C LYS A 64 -15.07 -13.80 -0.66
N VAL A 65 -15.80 -14.57 -1.45
CA VAL A 65 -15.31 -15.76 -2.14
C VAL A 65 -15.22 -15.50 -3.64
N VAL A 66 -14.11 -15.85 -4.24
CA VAL A 66 -13.91 -15.86 -5.71
C VAL A 66 -13.53 -17.26 -6.17
N SER A 67 -14.09 -17.69 -7.31
CA SER A 67 -13.74 -18.95 -7.94
C SER A 67 -13.04 -18.69 -9.28
N ILE A 68 -11.88 -19.30 -9.48
CA ILE A 68 -11.07 -19.20 -10.70
C ILE A 68 -10.96 -20.59 -11.29
N ASN A 69 -11.44 -20.78 -12.53
CA ASN A 69 -11.13 -21.98 -13.28
C ASN A 69 -9.86 -21.74 -14.09
N PHE A 70 -8.79 -22.46 -13.77
CA PHE A 70 -7.49 -22.30 -14.42
C PHE A 70 -7.51 -22.61 -15.93
N GLY A 71 -8.50 -23.42 -16.36
CA GLY A 71 -8.69 -23.71 -17.79
C GLY A 71 -9.27 -22.55 -18.60
N ASP A 72 -9.90 -21.57 -17.94
CA ASP A 72 -10.60 -20.45 -18.59
C ASP A 72 -9.73 -19.19 -18.71
N ILE A 73 -8.51 -19.21 -18.16
CA ILE A 73 -7.58 -18.08 -18.18
C ILE A 73 -6.26 -18.46 -18.85
N PRO A 74 -5.50 -17.50 -19.40
CA PRO A 74 -4.14 -17.76 -19.84
C PRO A 74 -3.29 -18.30 -18.68
N HIS A 75 -2.60 -19.41 -18.88
CA HIS A 75 -1.90 -20.10 -17.80
C HIS A 75 -0.84 -19.24 -17.10
N GLU A 76 -0.23 -18.29 -17.80
CA GLU A 76 0.77 -17.36 -17.24
C GLU A 76 0.14 -16.24 -16.39
N SER A 77 -1.17 -15.99 -16.51
CA SER A 77 -1.85 -14.85 -15.85
C SER A 77 -2.48 -15.18 -14.49
N LEU A 78 -2.37 -16.43 -14.01
CA LEU A 78 -2.98 -16.80 -12.72
C LEU A 78 -2.48 -15.94 -11.57
N HIS A 79 -1.17 -15.64 -11.52
CA HIS A 79 -0.60 -14.79 -10.50
C HIS A 79 -1.30 -13.42 -10.44
N ASP A 80 -1.55 -12.80 -11.59
CA ASP A 80 -2.19 -11.48 -11.68
C ASP A 80 -3.65 -11.53 -11.24
N HIS A 81 -4.37 -12.63 -11.57
CA HIS A 81 -5.75 -12.84 -11.08
C HIS A 81 -5.78 -13.02 -9.56
N LEU A 82 -4.81 -13.75 -8.99
CA LEU A 82 -4.68 -13.91 -7.54
C LEU A 82 -4.37 -12.58 -6.86
N MET A 83 -3.45 -11.78 -7.42
CA MET A 83 -3.15 -10.44 -6.93
C MET A 83 -4.36 -9.50 -7.01
N GLY A 84 -5.10 -9.52 -8.13
CA GLY A 84 -6.34 -8.75 -8.27
C GLY A 84 -7.39 -9.14 -7.22
N ALA A 85 -7.58 -10.43 -6.94
CA ALA A 85 -8.47 -10.91 -5.89
C ALA A 85 -7.99 -10.47 -4.49
N TYR A 86 -6.69 -10.54 -4.23
CA TYR A 86 -6.07 -10.07 -2.99
C TYR A 86 -6.36 -8.58 -2.74
N LEU A 87 -6.07 -7.74 -3.72
CA LEU A 87 -6.26 -6.28 -3.65
C LEU A 87 -7.74 -5.90 -3.53
N ALA A 88 -8.64 -6.66 -4.17
CA ALA A 88 -10.09 -6.49 -4.04
C ALA A 88 -10.66 -6.89 -2.67
N GLY A 89 -9.82 -7.39 -1.75
CA GLY A 89 -10.24 -7.78 -0.41
C GLY A 89 -10.96 -9.12 -0.34
N VAL A 90 -10.72 -10.03 -1.28
CA VAL A 90 -11.27 -11.40 -1.28
C VAL A 90 -10.69 -12.20 -0.10
N ASP A 91 -11.52 -12.95 0.62
CA ASP A 91 -11.11 -13.74 1.78
C ASP A 91 -10.81 -15.19 1.43
N ILE A 92 -11.51 -15.74 0.43
CA ILE A 92 -11.31 -17.12 -0.05
C ILE A 92 -11.19 -17.14 -1.57
N ILE A 93 -10.12 -17.73 -2.09
CA ILE A 93 -9.92 -17.96 -3.52
C ILE A 93 -9.95 -19.46 -3.77
N ARG A 94 -10.94 -19.92 -4.54
CA ARG A 94 -11.06 -21.32 -5.00
C ARG A 94 -10.54 -21.44 -6.40
N ILE A 95 -9.58 -22.33 -6.61
CA ILE A 95 -8.97 -22.57 -7.92
C ILE A 95 -9.27 -23.98 -8.35
N THR A 96 -9.98 -24.12 -9.48
CA THR A 96 -10.20 -25.44 -10.13
C THR A 96 -9.23 -25.62 -11.28
N TYR A 97 -8.68 -26.83 -11.45
CA TYR A 97 -7.66 -27.11 -12.46
C TYR A 97 -7.68 -28.56 -12.92
N SER A 98 -7.14 -28.84 -14.13
CA SER A 98 -6.88 -30.20 -14.60
C SER A 98 -5.54 -30.73 -14.09
N LYS A 99 -5.40 -32.06 -13.96
CA LYS A 99 -4.19 -32.72 -13.45
C LYS A 99 -2.90 -32.32 -14.20
N ASP A 100 -3.02 -32.11 -15.51
CA ASP A 100 -1.87 -31.80 -16.38
C ASP A 100 -1.23 -30.44 -16.07
N ASN A 101 -1.99 -29.52 -15.50
CA ASN A 101 -1.57 -28.16 -15.23
C ASN A 101 -1.04 -27.93 -13.80
N LYS A 102 -1.05 -28.94 -12.95
CA LYS A 102 -0.73 -28.84 -11.52
C LYS A 102 0.63 -28.15 -11.23
N ARG A 103 1.67 -28.47 -11.98
CA ARG A 103 3.03 -27.95 -11.75
C ARG A 103 3.14 -26.44 -12.00
N ILE A 104 2.52 -25.99 -13.09
CA ILE A 104 2.53 -24.55 -13.47
C ILE A 104 1.74 -23.76 -12.44
N LEU A 105 0.55 -24.25 -12.11
CA LEU A 105 -0.34 -23.67 -11.11
C LEU A 105 0.35 -23.53 -9.74
N GLN A 106 0.96 -24.61 -9.22
CA GLN A 106 1.64 -24.57 -7.91
C GLN A 106 2.79 -23.56 -7.87
N LYS A 107 3.54 -23.37 -8.99
CA LYS A 107 4.61 -22.37 -9.07
C LYS A 107 4.06 -20.96 -8.89
N GLN A 108 2.94 -20.62 -9.54
CA GLN A 108 2.32 -19.29 -9.45
C GLN A 108 1.68 -19.05 -8.09
N ILE A 109 1.03 -20.06 -7.49
CA ILE A 109 0.49 -19.99 -6.13
C ILE A 109 1.61 -19.71 -5.12
N ARG A 110 2.74 -20.43 -5.19
CA ARG A 110 3.88 -20.18 -4.28
C ARG A 110 4.43 -18.77 -4.43
N ARG A 111 4.51 -18.24 -5.66
CA ARG A 111 4.90 -16.85 -5.89
C ARG A 111 3.91 -15.88 -5.24
N PHE A 112 2.61 -16.11 -5.41
CA PHE A 112 1.56 -15.31 -4.79
C PHE A 112 1.67 -15.32 -3.26
N LEU A 113 1.77 -16.50 -2.63
CA LEU A 113 1.88 -16.63 -1.17
C LEU A 113 3.17 -15.98 -0.62
N LYS A 114 4.27 -15.99 -1.39
CA LYS A 114 5.50 -15.30 -1.02
C LYS A 114 5.35 -13.77 -1.05
N ASN A 115 4.61 -13.26 -2.05
CA ASN A 115 4.49 -11.83 -2.31
C ASN A 115 3.33 -11.17 -1.55
N THR A 116 2.50 -11.94 -0.84
CA THR A 116 1.34 -11.41 -0.11
C THR A 116 1.42 -11.75 1.38
N ARG A 117 0.68 -11.01 2.18
CA ARG A 117 0.56 -11.25 3.62
C ARG A 117 -0.81 -11.81 3.97
N GLY A 118 -0.81 -12.86 4.78
CA GLY A 118 -2.04 -13.39 5.38
C GLY A 118 -2.77 -14.45 4.58
N PHE A 119 -2.42 -14.73 3.33
CA PHE A 119 -2.97 -15.85 2.58
C PHE A 119 -2.18 -17.13 2.81
N GLU A 120 -2.92 -18.23 3.01
CA GLU A 120 -2.39 -19.58 3.16
C GLU A 120 -3.18 -20.57 2.31
N MET A 121 -2.51 -21.64 1.88
CA MET A 121 -3.16 -22.76 1.21
C MET A 121 -3.72 -23.72 2.28
N MET A 122 -5.06 -23.74 2.41
CA MET A 122 -5.72 -24.54 3.45
C MET A 122 -6.17 -25.90 2.97
N ASN A 123 -6.66 -26.00 1.75
CA ASN A 123 -7.14 -27.24 1.19
C ASN A 123 -6.51 -27.49 -0.18
N GLU A 124 -6.04 -28.71 -0.40
CA GLU A 124 -5.65 -29.22 -1.72
C GLU A 124 -6.34 -30.56 -1.92
N SER A 125 -7.23 -30.63 -2.88
CA SER A 125 -7.90 -31.85 -3.33
C SER A 125 -7.58 -32.12 -4.79
N GLU A 126 -8.05 -33.25 -5.33
CA GLU A 126 -7.87 -33.56 -6.74
C GLU A 126 -8.66 -32.59 -7.62
N GLY A 127 -7.96 -31.66 -8.29
CA GLY A 127 -8.55 -30.65 -9.18
C GLY A 127 -9.00 -29.35 -8.52
N GLN A 128 -8.80 -29.16 -7.20
CA GLN A 128 -9.15 -27.92 -6.53
C GLN A 128 -8.13 -27.55 -5.45
N ILE A 129 -7.84 -26.26 -5.35
CA ILE A 129 -7.05 -25.63 -4.28
C ILE A 129 -7.84 -24.45 -3.71
N ASP A 130 -7.91 -24.36 -2.37
CA ASP A 130 -8.50 -23.23 -1.66
C ASP A 130 -7.38 -22.44 -0.94
N LEU A 131 -7.28 -21.16 -1.27
CA LEU A 131 -6.43 -20.18 -0.59
C LEU A 131 -7.31 -19.32 0.31
N ILE A 132 -6.93 -19.15 1.58
CA ILE A 132 -7.73 -18.44 2.59
C ILE A 132 -6.89 -17.35 3.23
N CYS A 133 -7.48 -16.17 3.40
CA CYS A 133 -6.87 -15.07 4.14
C CYS A 133 -7.10 -15.27 5.64
N LEU A 134 -6.03 -15.44 6.41
CA LEU A 134 -6.05 -15.64 7.85
C LEU A 134 -6.00 -14.33 8.64
N ILE A 135 -5.68 -13.21 7.99
CA ILE A 135 -5.53 -11.90 8.63
C ILE A 135 -6.77 -11.05 8.34
N SER A 136 -7.46 -10.61 9.39
CA SER A 136 -8.51 -9.62 9.24
C SER A 136 -7.92 -8.25 8.86
N ALA A 137 -8.49 -7.63 7.83
CA ALA A 137 -8.09 -6.27 7.39
C ALA A 137 -8.27 -5.21 8.50
N SER A 138 -9.09 -5.48 9.51
CA SER A 138 -9.38 -4.57 10.64
C SER A 138 -8.39 -4.66 11.80
N GLU A 139 -7.52 -5.68 11.83
CA GLU A 139 -6.68 -5.95 13.01
C GLU A 139 -5.30 -5.28 12.96
N MET A 140 -4.76 -5.02 11.77
CA MET A 140 -3.46 -4.34 11.64
C MET A 140 -3.63 -2.85 11.33
N PRO A 141 -3.06 -1.94 12.15
CA PRO A 141 -3.05 -0.52 11.82
C PRO A 141 -2.24 -0.25 10.54
N LEU A 142 -2.82 0.44 9.54
CA LEU A 142 -2.15 0.83 8.29
C LEU A 142 -0.81 1.53 8.53
N ILE A 143 -0.76 2.41 9.53
CA ILE A 143 0.45 3.17 9.88
C ILE A 143 1.61 2.27 10.34
N ALA A 144 1.34 1.08 10.86
CA ALA A 144 2.40 0.13 11.25
C ALA A 144 3.13 -0.42 10.01
N SER A 145 2.39 -0.76 8.95
CA SER A 145 2.95 -1.18 7.66
C SER A 145 3.77 -0.05 7.03
N ILE A 146 3.25 1.17 6.99
CA ILE A 146 3.95 2.36 6.47
C ILE A 146 5.24 2.63 7.24
N ASN A 147 5.22 2.57 8.58
CA ASN A 147 6.41 2.75 9.40
C ASN A 147 7.45 1.64 9.15
N ARG A 148 7.03 0.41 8.90
CA ARG A 148 7.94 -0.70 8.56
C ARG A 148 8.58 -0.49 7.19
N MET A 149 7.80 -0.09 6.17
CA MET A 149 8.31 0.27 4.83
C MET A 149 9.35 1.39 4.93
N TYR A 150 9.05 2.45 5.67
CA TYR A 150 9.99 3.55 5.94
C TYR A 150 11.28 3.05 6.62
N SER A 151 11.18 2.16 7.61
CA SER A 151 12.33 1.63 8.32
C SER A 151 13.25 0.81 7.40
N LEU A 152 12.67 -0.03 6.53
CA LEU A 152 13.41 -0.83 5.54
C LEU A 152 14.12 0.07 4.53
N LEU A 153 13.40 1.01 3.94
CA LEU A 153 13.94 1.99 2.99
C LEU A 153 15.11 2.80 3.59
N THR A 154 14.94 3.32 4.81
CA THR A 154 16.00 4.10 5.46
C THR A 154 17.18 3.24 5.91
N SER A 155 16.98 1.93 6.14
CA SER A 155 18.11 1.02 6.41
C SER A 155 18.99 0.85 5.17
N VAL A 156 18.41 0.58 3.99
CA VAL A 156 19.17 0.44 2.74
C VAL A 156 19.97 1.71 2.41
N THR A 157 19.34 2.87 2.49
CA THR A 157 20.04 4.14 2.22
C THR A 157 21.13 4.46 3.24
N ARG A 158 20.98 4.03 4.51
CA ARG A 158 22.03 4.14 5.52
C ARG A 158 23.20 3.22 5.22
N ASP A 159 22.92 1.98 4.79
CA ASP A 159 23.97 1.02 4.44
C ASP A 159 24.80 1.54 3.25
N ILE A 160 24.16 2.16 2.24
CA ILE A 160 24.85 2.82 1.12
C ILE A 160 25.77 3.95 1.61
N ILE A 161 25.33 4.79 2.55
CA ILE A 161 26.18 5.83 3.15
C ILE A 161 27.36 5.19 3.90
N SER A 162 27.12 4.16 4.73
CA SER A 162 28.17 3.47 5.50
C SER A 162 29.21 2.83 4.60
N ILE A 163 28.81 2.26 3.47
CA ILE A 163 29.75 1.72 2.45
C ILE A 163 30.58 2.85 1.85
N SER A 164 30.02 4.02 1.62
CA SER A 164 30.78 5.19 1.13
C SER A 164 31.79 5.73 2.17
N GLU A 165 31.68 5.32 3.42
CA GLU A 165 32.59 5.62 4.54
C GLU A 165 33.57 4.47 4.80
N GLY A 166 33.55 3.41 3.98
CA GLY A 166 34.52 2.31 4.01
C GLY A 166 34.06 1.05 4.73
N VAL A 167 32.74 0.91 4.98
CA VAL A 167 32.17 -0.36 5.49
C VAL A 167 31.99 -1.34 4.32
N GLU A 168 32.04 -2.64 4.61
CA GLU A 168 31.96 -3.70 3.62
C GLU A 168 30.59 -3.77 2.91
N LYS A 169 30.59 -4.18 1.63
CA LYS A 169 29.40 -4.19 0.76
C LYS A 169 28.39 -5.27 1.11
N GLU A 170 28.77 -6.25 1.93
CA GLU A 170 27.93 -7.33 2.45
C GLU A 170 26.70 -6.82 3.22
N LEU A 171 26.71 -5.56 3.67
CA LEU A 171 25.52 -4.88 4.25
C LEU A 171 24.32 -4.85 3.29
N LEU A 172 24.54 -5.00 1.99
CA LEU A 172 23.51 -4.96 0.96
C LEU A 172 23.11 -6.35 0.43
N ASP A 173 23.66 -7.44 0.97
CA ASP A 173 23.41 -8.80 0.44
C ASP A 173 21.93 -9.21 0.51
N ASP A 174 21.16 -8.65 1.46
CA ASP A 174 19.74 -8.91 1.65
C ASP A 174 18.82 -7.83 1.08
N VAL A 175 19.34 -6.96 0.20
CA VAL A 175 18.56 -5.81 -0.32
C VAL A 175 17.31 -6.24 -1.08
N ASP A 176 17.37 -7.32 -1.86
CA ASP A 176 16.23 -7.85 -2.61
C ASP A 176 15.15 -8.43 -1.69
N GLU A 177 15.54 -9.02 -0.54
CA GLU A 177 14.60 -9.47 0.47
C GLU A 177 13.89 -8.29 1.16
N ARG A 178 14.62 -7.20 1.42
CA ARG A 178 14.04 -5.97 1.99
C ARG A 178 13.08 -5.30 1.02
N GLU A 179 13.39 -5.27 -0.26
CA GLU A 179 12.51 -4.76 -1.31
C GLU A 179 11.25 -5.62 -1.42
N ALA A 180 11.38 -6.94 -1.51
CA ALA A 180 10.23 -7.86 -1.54
C ALA A 180 9.35 -7.74 -0.27
N GLU A 181 9.92 -7.39 0.90
CA GLU A 181 9.14 -7.11 2.10
C GLU A 181 8.34 -5.81 1.96
N VAL A 182 8.91 -4.76 1.35
CA VAL A 182 8.22 -3.48 1.10
C VAL A 182 7.06 -3.68 0.12
N ASP A 183 7.26 -4.44 -0.96
CA ASP A 183 6.20 -4.81 -1.91
C ASP A 183 5.03 -5.51 -1.24
N ALA A 184 5.33 -6.53 -0.43
CA ALA A 184 4.31 -7.27 0.29
C ALA A 184 3.53 -6.39 1.29
N LEU A 185 4.19 -5.38 1.88
CA LEU A 185 3.54 -4.40 2.75
C LEU A 185 2.69 -3.40 1.96
N LEU A 186 3.13 -2.96 0.78
CA LEU A 186 2.30 -2.14 -0.12
C LEU A 186 1.00 -2.86 -0.47
N TYR A 187 1.08 -4.12 -0.94
CA TYR A 187 -0.11 -4.91 -1.28
C TYR A 187 -1.04 -5.10 -0.08
N LEU A 188 -0.49 -5.25 1.13
CA LEU A 188 -1.29 -5.34 2.35
C LEU A 188 -2.03 -4.02 2.63
N VAL A 189 -1.36 -2.87 2.51
CA VAL A 189 -1.97 -1.54 2.67
C VAL A 189 -3.08 -1.33 1.65
N GLU A 190 -2.83 -1.62 0.37
CA GLU A 190 -3.82 -1.49 -0.70
C GLU A 190 -5.05 -2.38 -0.48
N ARG A 191 -4.85 -3.64 -0.05
CA ARG A 191 -5.94 -4.52 0.37
C ARG A 191 -6.76 -3.93 1.51
N GLN A 192 -6.09 -3.45 2.57
CA GLN A 192 -6.77 -2.86 3.72
C GLN A 192 -7.57 -1.60 3.34
N VAL A 193 -7.00 -0.77 2.46
CA VAL A 193 -7.68 0.43 1.93
C VAL A 193 -8.91 0.04 1.11
N SER A 194 -8.77 -0.94 0.21
CA SER A 194 -9.90 -1.44 -0.59
C SER A 194 -11.06 -1.92 0.30
N VAL A 195 -10.77 -2.74 1.31
CA VAL A 195 -11.77 -3.23 2.26
C VAL A 195 -12.36 -2.09 3.11
N ALA A 196 -11.56 -1.11 3.53
CA ALA A 196 -12.04 0.04 4.31
C ALA A 196 -12.94 0.99 3.48
N LEU A 197 -12.70 1.11 2.18
CA LEU A 197 -13.56 1.87 1.27
C LEU A 197 -14.92 1.19 1.08
N ASP A 198 -14.95 -0.13 1.00
CA ASP A 198 -16.18 -0.93 0.89
C ASP A 198 -16.94 -1.01 2.22
N SER A 199 -16.23 -1.29 3.33
CA SER A 199 -16.80 -1.53 4.63
C SER A 199 -16.52 -0.41 5.62
N HIS A 200 -17.57 0.32 6.02
CA HIS A 200 -17.41 1.34 7.07
C HIS A 200 -17.07 0.74 8.44
N LEU A 201 -17.38 -0.54 8.68
CA LEU A 201 -17.02 -1.22 9.91
C LEU A 201 -15.51 -1.39 10.00
N VAL A 202 -14.87 -1.83 8.90
CA VAL A 202 -13.42 -1.94 8.81
C VAL A 202 -12.78 -0.55 8.92
N ALA A 203 -13.27 0.47 8.20
CA ALA A 203 -12.78 1.83 8.33
C ALA A 203 -12.88 2.35 9.78
N SER A 204 -13.99 2.06 10.47
CA SER A 204 -14.19 2.43 11.88
C SER A 204 -13.27 1.66 12.83
N ALA A 205 -13.03 0.37 12.59
CA ALA A 205 -12.11 -0.46 13.38
C ALA A 205 -10.66 0.03 13.23
N LEU A 206 -10.27 0.39 12.01
CA LEU A 206 -8.98 1.02 11.71
C LEU A 206 -8.87 2.46 12.21
N LYS A 207 -9.95 3.06 12.71
CA LYS A 207 -10.05 4.48 13.14
C LYS A 207 -9.64 5.47 12.03
N LEU A 208 -9.95 5.16 10.79
CA LEU A 208 -9.61 5.94 9.61
C LEU A 208 -10.86 6.51 8.94
N ALA A 209 -10.81 7.78 8.57
CA ALA A 209 -11.72 8.31 7.57
C ALA A 209 -11.33 7.75 6.18
N ARG A 210 -12.29 7.63 5.27
CA ARG A 210 -12.02 7.05 3.94
C ARG A 210 -11.01 7.83 3.11
N ASN A 211 -11.02 9.17 3.21
CA ASN A 211 -10.01 10.02 2.58
C ASN A 211 -8.61 9.75 3.17
N GLN A 212 -8.49 9.57 4.49
CA GLN A 212 -7.21 9.21 5.12
C GLN A 212 -6.71 7.84 4.68
N ALA A 213 -7.60 6.88 4.42
CA ALA A 213 -7.20 5.58 3.87
C ALA A 213 -6.53 5.74 2.50
N VAL A 214 -7.09 6.60 1.62
CA VAL A 214 -6.49 6.93 0.31
C VAL A 214 -5.14 7.64 0.46
N GLU A 215 -5.04 8.60 1.38
CA GLU A 215 -3.77 9.28 1.71
C GLU A 215 -2.69 8.25 2.11
N HIS A 216 -3.04 7.28 2.98
CA HIS A 216 -2.11 6.23 3.40
C HIS A 216 -1.69 5.29 2.24
N SER A 217 -2.59 4.99 1.30
CA SER A 217 -2.23 4.24 0.08
C SER A 217 -1.21 5.02 -0.76
N ASN A 218 -1.42 6.32 -0.96
CA ASN A 218 -0.49 7.16 -1.71
C ASN A 218 0.89 7.23 -1.02
N LEU A 219 0.92 7.35 0.32
CA LEU A 219 2.16 7.31 1.09
C LEU A 219 2.90 5.98 0.91
N ALA A 220 2.19 4.85 0.99
CA ALA A 220 2.77 3.53 0.79
C ALA A 220 3.35 3.37 -0.63
N THR A 221 2.62 3.81 -1.66
CA THR A 221 3.08 3.80 -3.05
C THR A 221 4.34 4.65 -3.23
N SER A 222 4.42 5.82 -2.59
CA SER A 222 5.62 6.67 -2.66
C SER A 222 6.82 6.00 -1.96
N LEU A 223 6.61 5.30 -0.85
CA LEU A 223 7.68 4.56 -0.14
C LEU A 223 8.20 3.39 -0.97
N GLU A 224 7.32 2.63 -1.64
CA GLU A 224 7.73 1.54 -2.52
C GLU A 224 8.56 2.07 -3.69
N ARG A 225 8.10 3.12 -4.40
CA ARG A 225 8.87 3.74 -5.48
C ARG A 225 10.24 4.24 -5.02
N MET A 226 10.33 4.78 -3.80
CA MET A 226 11.63 5.13 -3.22
C MET A 226 12.46 3.89 -2.92
N MET A 227 11.84 2.77 -2.49
CA MET A 227 12.55 1.53 -2.24
C MET A 227 13.10 0.90 -3.52
N ASP A 228 12.36 0.94 -4.63
CA ASP A 228 12.83 0.51 -5.95
C ASP A 228 14.12 1.23 -6.34
N HIS A 229 14.15 2.54 -6.15
CA HIS A 229 15.37 3.34 -6.44
C HIS A 229 16.48 3.07 -5.43
N ALA A 230 16.17 2.81 -4.16
CA ALA A 230 17.17 2.43 -3.15
C ALA A 230 17.77 1.05 -3.46
N ASN A 231 16.96 0.09 -3.88
CA ASN A 231 17.41 -1.22 -4.36
C ASN A 231 18.31 -1.08 -5.60
N HIS A 232 17.88 -0.30 -6.59
CA HIS A 232 18.72 -0.02 -7.76
C HIS A 232 20.06 0.62 -7.40
N MET A 233 20.09 1.59 -6.49
CA MET A 233 21.35 2.18 -5.98
C MET A 233 22.23 1.14 -5.29
N ALA A 234 21.64 0.26 -4.48
CA ALA A 234 22.38 -0.79 -3.79
C ALA A 234 23.10 -1.73 -4.77
N HIS A 235 22.43 -2.18 -5.83
CA HIS A 235 23.05 -2.97 -6.89
C HIS A 235 24.15 -2.22 -7.62
N LEU A 236 23.97 -0.93 -7.94
CA LEU A 236 25.04 -0.12 -8.54
C LEU A 236 26.26 -0.02 -7.64
N VAL A 237 26.07 0.13 -6.33
CA VAL A 237 27.15 0.18 -5.33
C VAL A 237 27.86 -1.17 -5.22
N GLN A 238 27.13 -2.29 -5.25
CA GLN A 238 27.72 -3.64 -5.24
C GLN A 238 28.56 -3.91 -6.48
N GLU A 239 28.11 -3.48 -7.66
CA GLU A 239 28.78 -3.68 -8.95
C GLU A 239 29.97 -2.74 -9.20
N SER A 240 30.07 -1.62 -8.46
CA SER A 240 31.08 -0.60 -8.67
C SER A 240 32.38 -0.89 -7.92
N ASP A 241 33.52 -0.57 -8.54
CA ASP A 241 34.84 -0.59 -7.91
C ASP A 241 35.36 0.81 -7.54
N PHE A 242 34.55 1.86 -7.80
CA PHE A 242 34.97 3.24 -7.50
C PHE A 242 34.66 3.63 -6.06
N ASN A 243 35.48 4.48 -5.47
CA ASN A 243 35.29 5.00 -4.14
C ASN A 243 34.17 6.04 -4.11
N LEU A 244 33.08 5.70 -3.45
CA LEU A 244 32.04 6.64 -3.08
C LEU A 244 32.54 7.54 -1.94
N ASN A 245 31.99 8.75 -1.81
CA ASN A 245 32.33 9.67 -0.75
C ASN A 245 31.06 10.29 -0.16
N SER A 246 30.83 10.07 1.13
CA SER A 246 29.64 10.54 1.86
C SER A 246 29.51 12.08 1.89
N GLU A 247 30.63 12.81 1.75
CA GLU A 247 30.65 14.27 1.74
C GLU A 247 30.46 14.90 0.36
N LYS A 248 30.31 14.08 -0.68
CA LYS A 248 30.16 14.52 -2.07
C LYS A 248 28.87 14.04 -2.70
N THR A 249 28.39 14.79 -3.71
CA THR A 249 27.28 14.39 -4.58
C THR A 249 27.68 13.12 -5.35
N PRO A 250 26.77 12.12 -5.49
CA PRO A 250 25.36 12.17 -5.08
C PRO A 250 25.08 11.64 -3.65
N ILE A 251 26.07 11.11 -2.92
CA ILE A 251 25.86 10.45 -1.61
C ILE A 251 25.44 11.46 -0.54
N LEU A 252 26.01 12.66 -0.56
CA LEU A 252 25.64 13.73 0.38
C LEU A 252 24.12 14.00 0.36
N GLN A 253 23.48 13.98 -0.81
CA GLN A 253 22.06 14.23 -0.98
C GLN A 253 21.19 13.09 -0.43
N ILE A 254 21.71 11.87 -0.27
CA ILE A 254 21.02 10.79 0.46
C ILE A 254 20.85 11.18 1.94
N SER A 255 21.88 11.78 2.55
CA SER A 255 21.82 12.27 3.93
C SER A 255 20.78 13.40 4.11
N ASP A 256 20.69 14.31 3.15
CA ASP A 256 19.69 15.37 3.14
C ASP A 256 18.28 14.82 2.94
N TRP A 257 18.13 13.84 2.04
CA TRP A 257 16.88 13.11 1.87
C TRP A 257 16.44 12.39 3.17
N GLN A 258 17.37 11.72 3.88
CA GLN A 258 17.06 11.05 5.16
C GLN A 258 16.55 12.03 6.23
N LYS A 259 17.13 13.22 6.33
CA LYS A 259 16.66 14.27 7.24
C LYS A 259 15.24 14.71 6.87
N ALA A 260 15.01 14.99 5.60
CA ALA A 260 13.73 15.47 5.11
C ALA A 260 12.61 14.42 5.28
N ILE A 261 12.83 13.18 4.84
CA ILE A 261 11.81 12.12 4.94
C ILE A 261 11.48 11.78 6.40
N LYS A 262 12.46 11.83 7.31
CA LYS A 262 12.22 11.66 8.75
C LYS A 262 11.25 12.72 9.28
N ASN A 263 11.46 13.98 8.94
CA ASN A 263 10.59 15.08 9.36
C ASN A 263 9.19 14.93 8.74
N LEU A 264 9.10 14.58 7.47
CA LEU A 264 7.83 14.33 6.79
C LEU A 264 7.04 13.19 7.44
N MET A 265 7.70 12.06 7.78
CA MET A 265 7.06 10.94 8.49
C MET A 265 6.51 11.34 9.87
N ILE A 266 7.21 12.17 10.62
CA ILE A 266 6.71 12.71 11.89
C ILE A 266 5.48 13.59 11.63
N ASN A 267 5.51 14.39 10.57
CA ASN A 267 4.49 15.36 10.23
C ASN A 267 3.22 14.78 9.60
N ILE A 268 3.18 13.50 9.24
CA ILE A 268 1.93 12.78 8.93
C ILE A 268 0.89 12.95 10.07
N ARG A 269 1.36 13.03 11.32
CA ARG A 269 0.50 13.21 12.51
C ARG A 269 0.35 14.64 12.95
N THR A 270 1.45 15.40 12.98
CA THR A 270 1.50 16.76 13.55
C THR A 270 1.02 17.83 12.62
N ARG A 271 1.11 17.61 11.28
CA ARG A 271 0.69 18.54 10.22
C ARG A 271 1.31 19.95 10.41
N ASN A 272 2.58 20.03 10.86
CA ASN A 272 3.29 21.29 11.01
C ASN A 272 3.75 21.81 9.63
N SER A 273 3.06 22.82 9.11
CA SER A 273 3.31 23.36 7.77
C SER A 273 4.73 23.93 7.59
N PHE A 274 5.34 24.48 8.65
CA PHE A 274 6.71 25.04 8.59
C PHE A 274 7.74 23.93 8.41
N GLU A 275 7.66 22.86 9.19
CA GLU A 275 8.58 21.72 9.09
C GLU A 275 8.40 20.94 7.76
N ILE A 276 7.16 20.84 7.28
CA ILE A 276 6.85 20.24 5.98
C ILE A 276 7.50 21.06 4.87
N GLU A 277 7.33 22.40 4.89
CA GLU A 277 7.90 23.27 3.86
C GLU A 277 9.44 23.31 3.92
N GLU A 278 10.03 23.32 5.12
CA GLU A 278 11.49 23.22 5.27
C GLU A 278 12.03 21.92 4.65
N SER A 279 11.37 20.80 4.91
CA SER A 279 11.74 19.52 4.32
C SER A 279 11.61 19.51 2.79
N ARG A 280 10.55 20.12 2.25
CA ARG A 280 10.35 20.28 0.80
C ARG A 280 11.43 21.14 0.14
N GLN A 281 11.84 22.23 0.80
CA GLN A 281 12.92 23.10 0.30
C GLN A 281 14.28 22.39 0.32
N LEU A 282 14.56 21.60 1.37
CA LEU A 282 15.76 20.78 1.45
C LEU A 282 15.83 19.76 0.30
N LEU A 283 14.73 19.04 0.03
CA LEU A 283 14.65 18.09 -1.08
C LEU A 283 14.76 18.78 -2.45
N LYS A 284 14.16 19.96 -2.62
CA LYS A 284 14.27 20.74 -3.86
C LYS A 284 15.72 21.18 -4.11
N LYS A 285 16.40 21.63 -3.05
CA LYS A 285 17.83 22.01 -3.14
C LYS A 285 18.67 20.80 -3.53
N ALA A 286 18.49 19.65 -2.85
CA ALA A 286 19.19 18.42 -3.16
C ALA A 286 18.99 18.00 -4.64
N GLN A 287 17.77 18.10 -5.18
CA GLN A 287 17.48 17.81 -6.58
C GLN A 287 18.25 18.73 -7.56
N LEU A 288 18.33 20.02 -7.25
CA LEU A 288 19.05 20.99 -8.11
C LEU A 288 20.57 20.70 -8.11
N GLU A 289 21.15 20.39 -6.95
CA GLU A 289 22.57 20.02 -6.84
C GLU A 289 22.89 18.73 -7.61
N ILE A 290 21.97 17.75 -7.60
CA ILE A 290 22.13 16.52 -8.39
C ILE A 290 22.05 16.82 -9.89
N VAL A 291 21.10 17.63 -10.35
CA VAL A 291 21.00 18.01 -11.77
C VAL A 291 22.29 18.70 -12.25
N GLN A 292 22.82 19.64 -11.44
CA GLN A 292 24.08 20.30 -11.76
C GLN A 292 25.24 19.27 -11.86
N TYR A 293 25.31 18.32 -10.94
CA TYR A 293 26.31 17.25 -10.96
C TYR A 293 26.15 16.35 -12.20
N GLU A 294 24.91 15.98 -12.58
CA GLU A 294 24.62 15.21 -13.79
C GLU A 294 25.09 15.96 -15.06
N ASP A 295 24.84 17.26 -15.13
CA ASP A 295 25.32 18.11 -16.25
C ASP A 295 26.86 18.15 -16.32
N GLU A 296 27.56 18.32 -15.18
CA GLU A 296 29.00 18.30 -15.09
C GLU A 296 29.62 16.96 -15.50
N LEU A 297 28.96 15.84 -15.24
CA LEU A 297 29.38 14.50 -15.64
C LEU A 297 29.37 14.32 -17.18
N ILE A 298 28.39 14.96 -17.84
CA ILE A 298 28.18 14.81 -19.29
C ILE A 298 29.03 15.82 -20.08
N GLU A 299 29.35 16.97 -19.49
CA GLU A 299 29.93 18.10 -20.20
C GLU A 299 31.39 17.83 -20.66
N GLY A 300 31.58 17.89 -21.94
CA GLY A 300 32.92 18.08 -22.59
C GLY A 300 33.83 16.86 -22.64
N ARG A 301 33.44 15.67 -22.20
CA ARG A 301 34.28 14.46 -22.24
C ARG A 301 33.51 13.19 -22.63
N LYS A 302 34.27 12.19 -23.11
CA LYS A 302 33.71 10.85 -23.31
C LYS A 302 33.50 10.19 -21.96
N MET A 303 32.25 9.81 -21.66
CA MET A 303 31.87 9.13 -20.42
C MET A 303 32.62 7.79 -20.29
N THR A 304 33.18 7.56 -19.12
CA THR A 304 33.74 6.27 -18.70
C THR A 304 32.63 5.36 -18.18
N ARG A 305 32.95 4.09 -17.90
CA ARG A 305 32.00 3.17 -17.23
C ARG A 305 31.57 3.71 -15.86
N ASP A 306 32.51 4.25 -15.11
CA ASP A 306 32.27 4.81 -13.78
C ASP A 306 31.37 6.05 -13.84
N ASP A 307 31.56 6.93 -14.82
CA ASP A 307 30.68 8.09 -15.02
C ASP A 307 29.25 7.67 -15.32
N ILE A 308 29.03 6.57 -16.08
CA ILE A 308 27.69 6.03 -16.35
C ILE A 308 27.07 5.47 -15.08
N LEU A 309 27.81 4.75 -14.24
CA LEU A 309 27.32 4.22 -12.97
C LEU A 309 26.98 5.36 -11.99
N LEU A 310 27.86 6.37 -11.89
CA LEU A 310 27.61 7.57 -11.07
C LEU A 310 26.40 8.36 -11.56
N PHE A 311 26.20 8.48 -12.86
CA PHE A 311 25.01 9.13 -13.43
C PHE A 311 23.72 8.36 -13.07
N ARG A 312 23.71 7.02 -13.17
CA ARG A 312 22.55 6.20 -12.76
C ARG A 312 22.29 6.29 -11.26
N LEU A 313 23.36 6.33 -10.47
CA LEU A 313 23.25 6.50 -9.02
C LEU A 313 22.64 7.87 -8.68
N SER A 314 23.13 8.94 -9.29
CA SER A 314 22.60 10.30 -9.09
C SER A 314 21.14 10.42 -9.52
N GLU A 315 20.75 9.81 -10.66
CA GLU A 315 19.35 9.76 -11.10
C GLU A 315 18.46 9.10 -10.04
N SER A 316 18.88 7.98 -9.45
CA SER A 316 18.10 7.30 -8.41
C SER A 316 17.97 8.17 -7.16
N VAL A 317 19.02 8.86 -6.71
CA VAL A 317 18.94 9.82 -5.58
C VAL A 317 18.00 10.98 -5.91
N ARG A 318 18.03 11.50 -7.12
CA ARG A 318 17.12 12.55 -7.60
C ARG A 318 15.67 12.10 -7.56
N ARG A 319 15.39 10.83 -7.91
CA ARG A 319 14.05 10.22 -7.82
C ARG A 319 13.60 10.03 -6.38
N LEU A 320 14.48 9.59 -5.48
CA LEU A 320 14.17 9.56 -4.04
C LEU A 320 13.69 10.93 -3.54
N CYS A 321 14.43 12.01 -3.88
CA CYS A 321 14.04 13.35 -3.50
C CYS A 321 12.70 13.80 -4.12
N ALA A 322 12.40 13.39 -5.37
CA ALA A 322 11.15 13.70 -6.03
C ALA A 322 9.96 13.06 -5.29
N TYR A 323 10.00 11.73 -5.08
CA TYR A 323 8.93 11.01 -4.41
C TYR A 323 8.75 11.42 -2.93
N ALA A 324 9.85 11.78 -2.24
CA ALA A 324 9.75 12.32 -0.88
C ALA A 324 9.04 13.69 -0.84
N ARG A 325 9.11 14.50 -1.90
CA ARG A 325 8.35 15.77 -1.98
C ARG A 325 6.85 15.53 -2.10
N ASP A 326 6.43 14.45 -2.79
CA ASP A 326 5.01 14.08 -2.89
C ASP A 326 4.42 13.74 -1.51
N PHE A 327 5.24 13.22 -0.58
CA PHE A 327 4.87 13.05 0.83
C PHE A 327 4.45 14.36 1.51
N GLY A 328 5.05 15.48 1.15
CA GLY A 328 4.74 16.79 1.72
C GLY A 328 3.44 17.41 1.16
N GLU A 329 2.81 16.79 0.16
CA GLU A 329 1.57 17.27 -0.47
C GLU A 329 0.31 16.59 0.12
N ILE A 330 0.50 15.53 0.89
CA ILE A 330 -0.55 14.75 1.56
C ILE A 330 -0.72 15.23 3.01
#